data_a94be7164f93d5a64a95bf7a6c0e9e49
#
_entry.id   a94be7164f93d5a64a95bf7a6c0e9e49
#
_cell.length_a   1.000
_cell.length_b   1.000
_cell.length_c   1.000
_cell.angle_alpha   90.00
_cell.angle_beta   90.00
_cell.angle_gamma   90.00
#
_symmetry.space_group_name_H-M   'P 1'
#
loop_
_entity.id
_entity.type
_entity.pdbx_description
1 polymer ?
#
loop_
_entity_poly.entity_id
_entity_poly.type
_entity_poly.pdbx_seq_one_letter_code
_entity_poly.pdbx_strand_id
1 'polypeptide(L)'
;MKRILIISDGKPGHLNQSIAFCRIKDISYDILEVKFKSKFHKIVSYLFDRVNYFTESRFEEHKNYYPDFYDAIVSTGSGTYYFNKLIGKKYNKKSIALMLPKSYKYSNFY
;
A
#
# COMPACT_ATOMS: atom_id res chain seq x y z
N MET A 1 10.94 3.53 -13.61
CA MET A 1 10.03 2.47 -13.14
C MET A 1 9.31 1.87 -14.32
N LYS A 2 9.21 0.55 -14.36
CA LYS A 2 8.55 -0.15 -15.45
C LYS A 2 7.15 -0.64 -15.09
N ARG A 3 6.93 -1.04 -13.84
CA ARG A 3 5.64 -1.56 -13.40
C ARG A 3 5.41 -1.26 -11.92
N ILE A 4 4.17 -0.90 -11.60
CA ILE A 4 3.75 -0.54 -10.24
C ILE A 4 2.64 -1.48 -9.78
N LEU A 5 2.68 -1.88 -8.51
CA LEU A 5 1.55 -2.52 -7.84
C LEU A 5 0.77 -1.45 -7.09
N ILE A 6 -0.50 -1.27 -7.44
CA ILE A 6 -1.42 -0.38 -6.73
C ILE A 6 -2.12 -1.18 -5.64
N ILE A 7 -2.02 -0.73 -4.40
CA ILE A 7 -2.79 -1.29 -3.29
C ILE A 7 -4.07 -0.47 -3.15
N SER A 8 -5.20 -1.15 -3.25
CA SER A 8 -6.53 -0.53 -3.19
C SER A 8 -7.27 -0.94 -1.92
N ASP A 9 -8.00 0.01 -1.33
CA ASP A 9 -8.91 -0.26 -0.20
C ASP A 9 -10.37 -0.43 -0.66
N GLY A 10 -10.60 -0.53 -1.97
CA GLY A 10 -11.92 -0.66 -2.56
C GLY A 10 -12.68 0.65 -2.72
N LYS A 11 -12.12 1.78 -2.33
CA LYS A 11 -12.74 3.10 -2.50
C LYS A 11 -12.38 3.67 -3.86
N PRO A 12 -13.39 3.93 -4.75
CA PRO A 12 -13.10 4.38 -6.12
C PRO A 12 -12.28 5.66 -6.21
N GLY A 13 -12.54 6.64 -5.33
CA GLY A 13 -11.79 7.89 -5.35
C GLY A 13 -10.30 7.70 -5.07
N HIS A 14 -9.97 6.85 -4.11
CA HIS A 14 -8.58 6.53 -3.79
C HIS A 14 -7.92 5.76 -4.93
N LEU A 15 -8.60 4.76 -5.46
CA LEU A 15 -8.09 3.96 -6.57
C LEU A 15 -7.83 4.83 -7.80
N ASN A 16 -8.75 5.74 -8.13
CA ASN A 16 -8.60 6.61 -9.29
C ASN A 16 -7.40 7.54 -9.18
N GLN A 17 -7.06 8.00 -7.97
CA GLN A 17 -5.84 8.80 -7.76
C GLN A 17 -4.58 7.99 -8.05
N SER A 18 -4.54 6.75 -7.59
CA SER A 18 -3.40 5.86 -7.85
C SER A 18 -3.26 5.56 -9.34
N ILE A 19 -4.37 5.28 -10.01
CA ILE A 19 -4.39 5.03 -11.47
C ILE A 19 -3.92 6.28 -12.23
N ALA A 20 -4.41 7.46 -11.85
CA ALA A 20 -4.02 8.71 -12.49
C ALA A 20 -2.52 8.96 -12.37
N PHE A 21 -1.94 8.67 -11.21
CA PHE A 21 -0.49 8.77 -11.01
C PHE A 21 0.26 7.91 -12.03
N CYS A 22 -0.14 6.65 -12.20
CA CYS A 22 0.50 5.75 -13.15
C CYS A 22 0.33 6.21 -14.59
N ARG A 23 -0.85 6.73 -14.95
CA ARG A 23 -1.13 7.24 -16.30
C ARG A 23 -0.29 8.47 -16.63
N ILE A 24 -0.19 9.40 -15.69
CA ILE A 24 0.62 10.63 -15.88
C ILE A 24 2.09 10.28 -16.09
N LYS A 25 2.58 9.27 -15.38
CA LYS A 25 3.97 8.82 -15.49
C LYS A 25 4.19 7.81 -16.62
N ASP A 26 3.13 7.41 -17.32
CA ASP A 26 3.18 6.40 -18.37
C ASP A 26 3.82 5.08 -17.89
N ILE A 27 3.35 4.60 -16.73
CA ILE A 27 3.85 3.38 -16.10
C ILE A 27 2.75 2.33 -16.09
N SER A 28 3.10 1.10 -16.47
CA SER A 28 2.19 -0.05 -16.36
C SER A 28 1.90 -0.38 -14.90
N TYR A 29 0.67 -0.82 -14.61
CA TYR A 29 0.26 -1.12 -13.23
C TYR A 29 -0.65 -2.33 -13.18
N ASP A 30 -0.66 -2.97 -12.01
CA ASP A 30 -1.68 -3.94 -11.59
C ASP A 30 -2.29 -3.47 -10.28
N ILE A 31 -3.47 -3.98 -9.94
CA ILE A 31 -4.22 -3.56 -8.75
C ILE A 31 -4.40 -4.75 -7.83
N LEU A 32 -4.06 -4.57 -6.55
CA LEU A 32 -4.32 -5.53 -5.49
C LEU A 32 -5.21 -4.87 -4.45
N GLU A 33 -6.42 -5.41 -4.26
CA GLU A 33 -7.32 -4.94 -3.22
C GLU A 33 -7.01 -5.64 -1.92
N VAL A 34 -6.90 -4.87 -0.83
CA VAL A 34 -6.66 -5.38 0.51
C VAL A 34 -7.67 -4.78 1.48
N LYS A 35 -7.95 -5.49 2.58
CA LYS A 35 -8.90 -5.06 3.57
C LYS A 35 -8.47 -5.54 4.94
N PHE A 36 -8.48 -4.67 5.94
CA PHE A 36 -8.26 -5.08 7.32
C PHE A 36 -9.39 -6.01 7.78
N LYS A 37 -9.05 -6.98 8.65
CA LYS A 37 -10.04 -7.90 9.22
C LYS A 37 -11.11 -7.17 10.01
N SER A 38 -10.77 -6.04 10.65
CA SER A 38 -11.70 -5.19 11.37
C SER A 38 -11.07 -3.84 11.64
N LYS A 39 -11.87 -2.88 12.14
CA LYS A 39 -11.35 -1.58 12.58
C LYS A 39 -10.31 -1.72 13.69
N PHE A 40 -10.46 -2.72 14.56
CA PHE A 40 -9.47 -2.99 15.60
C PHE A 40 -8.11 -3.33 14.98
N HIS A 41 -8.06 -4.17 13.97
CA HIS A 41 -6.82 -4.50 13.28
C HIS A 41 -6.19 -3.28 12.61
N LYS A 42 -7.01 -2.39 12.07
CA LYS A 42 -6.51 -1.14 11.50
C LYS A 42 -5.87 -0.26 12.57
N ILE A 43 -6.49 -0.13 13.75
CA ILE A 43 -5.93 0.65 14.86
C ILE A 43 -4.61 0.03 15.33
N VAL A 44 -4.56 -1.28 15.46
CA VAL A 44 -3.33 -1.99 15.86
C VAL A 44 -2.22 -1.74 14.85
N SER A 45 -2.55 -1.62 13.54
CA SER A 45 -1.54 -1.33 12.52
C SER A 45 -0.85 0.02 12.74
N TYR A 46 -1.52 1.00 13.32
CA TYR A 46 -0.90 2.29 13.67
C TYR A 46 0.19 2.12 14.72
N LEU A 47 -0.05 1.28 15.72
CA LEU A 47 0.95 0.98 16.74
C LEU A 47 2.11 0.18 16.16
N PHE A 48 1.81 -0.82 15.32
CA PHE A 48 2.84 -1.62 14.67
C PHE A 48 3.73 -0.77 13.75
N ASP A 49 3.13 0.21 13.04
CA ASP A 49 3.88 1.12 12.20
C ASP A 49 4.90 1.93 13.02
N ARG A 50 4.51 2.39 14.21
CA ARG A 50 5.39 3.19 15.09
C ARG A 50 6.60 2.41 15.57
N VAL A 51 6.49 1.10 15.71
CA VAL A 51 7.60 0.23 16.13
C VAL A 51 8.22 -0.53 14.97
N ASN A 52 7.85 -0.17 13.73
CA ASN A 52 8.36 -0.79 12.50
C ASN A 52 8.10 -2.31 12.43
N TYR A 53 6.98 -2.76 12.98
CA TYR A 53 6.57 -4.15 12.90
C TYR A 53 5.48 -4.30 11.84
N PHE A 54 5.74 -5.11 10.81
CA PHE A 54 4.83 -5.28 9.68
C PHE A 54 4.44 -6.74 9.52
N THR A 55 3.14 -7.01 9.43
CA THR A 55 2.60 -8.36 9.28
C THR A 55 1.33 -8.34 8.45
N GLU A 56 1.11 -9.41 7.68
CA GLU A 56 -0.11 -9.57 6.89
C GLU A 56 -1.30 -10.08 7.71
N SER A 57 -1.08 -10.54 8.94
CA SER A 57 -2.11 -11.19 9.76
C SER A 57 -3.31 -10.28 10.09
N ARG A 58 -3.18 -8.96 9.91
CA ARG A 58 -4.25 -8.00 10.19
C ARG A 58 -5.19 -7.77 9.01
N PHE A 59 -4.92 -8.41 7.86
CA PHE A 59 -5.71 -8.25 6.65
C PHE A 59 -6.50 -9.50 6.34
N GLU A 60 -7.65 -9.33 5.65
CA GLU A 60 -8.39 -10.43 5.08
C GLU A 60 -7.58 -11.07 3.94
N GLU A 61 -7.96 -12.28 3.53
CA GLU A 61 -7.33 -12.92 2.39
C GLU A 61 -7.43 -12.04 1.15
N HIS A 62 -6.40 -12.06 0.36
CA HIS A 62 -6.30 -11.29 -0.87
C HIS A 62 -5.70 -12.15 -1.98
N LYS A 63 -5.77 -11.65 -3.22
CA LYS A 63 -5.15 -12.34 -4.35
C LYS A 63 -3.65 -12.43 -4.16
N ASN A 64 -3.05 -13.47 -4.72
CA ASN A 64 -1.60 -13.58 -4.75
C ASN A 64 -1.01 -12.45 -5.60
N TYR A 65 0.14 -11.97 -5.16
CA TYR A 65 0.91 -10.97 -5.90
C TYR A 65 2.35 -11.44 -6.01
N TYR A 66 3.05 -10.92 -7.02
CA TYR A 66 4.42 -11.34 -7.33
C TYR A 66 5.33 -10.12 -7.25
N PRO A 67 5.96 -9.88 -6.08
CA PRO A 67 6.72 -8.65 -5.84
C PRO A 67 7.82 -8.37 -6.87
N ASP A 68 8.42 -9.41 -7.44
CA ASP A 68 9.51 -9.26 -8.40
C ASP A 68 9.08 -8.60 -9.71
N PHE A 69 7.77 -8.57 -10.00
CA PHE A 69 7.25 -7.92 -11.19
C PHE A 69 7.16 -6.40 -11.05
N TYR A 70 7.32 -5.87 -9.82
CA TYR A 70 7.06 -4.47 -9.54
C TYR A 70 8.30 -3.75 -9.06
N ASP A 71 8.46 -2.51 -9.53
CA ASP A 71 9.55 -1.64 -9.08
C ASP A 71 9.14 -0.82 -7.86
N ALA A 72 7.84 -0.54 -7.71
CA ALA A 72 7.31 0.27 -6.62
C ALA A 72 5.88 -0.13 -6.28
N ILE A 73 5.47 0.26 -5.07
CA ILE A 73 4.11 0.05 -4.55
C ILE A 73 3.50 1.44 -4.37
N VAL A 74 2.32 1.66 -4.93
CA VAL A 74 1.61 2.93 -4.84
C VAL A 74 0.27 2.71 -4.17
N SER A 75 -0.13 3.62 -3.29
CA SER A 75 -1.45 3.56 -2.68
C SER A 75 -1.95 4.93 -2.26
N THR A 76 -3.28 5.02 -2.12
CA THR A 76 -3.98 6.21 -1.67
C THR A 76 -4.99 5.80 -0.60
N GLY A 77 -4.98 6.50 0.55
CA GLY A 77 -5.93 6.27 1.63
C GLY A 77 -5.36 5.46 2.78
N SER A 78 -5.85 5.77 4.00
CA SER A 78 -5.34 5.20 5.24
C SER A 78 -5.50 3.68 5.34
N GLY A 79 -6.45 3.09 4.61
CA GLY A 79 -6.65 1.65 4.59
C GLY A 79 -5.59 0.86 3.83
N THR A 80 -4.69 1.54 3.12
CA THR A 80 -3.70 0.91 2.26
C THR A 80 -2.26 1.09 2.72
N TYR A 81 -1.96 2.12 3.50
CA TYR A 81 -0.58 2.53 3.77
C TYR A 81 0.23 1.49 4.53
N TYR A 82 -0.38 0.83 5.50
CA TYR A 82 0.32 -0.20 6.27
C TYR A 82 0.74 -1.36 5.36
N PHE A 83 -0.15 -1.84 4.50
CA PHE A 83 0.14 -2.93 3.57
C PHE A 83 1.19 -2.50 2.53
N ASN A 84 1.12 -1.26 2.06
CA ASN A 84 2.12 -0.68 1.15
C ASN A 84 3.51 -0.74 1.79
N LYS A 85 3.64 -0.23 3.02
CA LYS A 85 4.90 -0.29 3.76
C LYS A 85 5.37 -1.72 3.99
N LEU A 86 4.44 -2.62 4.30
CA LEU A 86 4.74 -4.03 4.53
C LEU A 86 5.42 -4.65 3.31
N ILE A 87 4.85 -4.48 2.13
CA ILE A 87 5.43 -5.00 0.89
C ILE A 87 6.78 -4.33 0.61
N GLY A 88 6.84 -3.01 0.76
CA GLY A 88 8.06 -2.27 0.51
C GLY A 88 9.23 -2.74 1.37
N LYS A 89 8.99 -2.98 2.65
CA LYS A 89 10.02 -3.47 3.56
C LYS A 89 10.37 -4.94 3.31
N LYS A 90 9.35 -5.78 3.16
CA LYS A 90 9.55 -7.22 3.03
C LYS A 90 10.31 -7.58 1.75
N TYR A 91 10.07 -6.86 0.67
CA TYR A 91 10.64 -7.17 -0.64
C TYR A 91 11.60 -6.09 -1.15
N ASN A 92 11.95 -5.13 -0.31
CA ASN A 92 12.86 -4.04 -0.65
C ASN A 92 12.41 -3.26 -1.90
N LYS A 93 11.14 -2.85 -1.91
CA LYS A 93 10.54 -2.05 -2.98
C LYS A 93 10.26 -0.64 -2.49
N LYS A 94 10.16 0.31 -3.42
CA LYS A 94 9.78 1.69 -3.10
C LYS A 94 8.31 1.77 -2.74
N SER A 95 8.00 2.38 -1.61
CA SER A 95 6.62 2.60 -1.14
C SER A 95 6.23 4.06 -1.36
N ILE A 96 5.19 4.30 -2.16
CA ILE A 96 4.75 5.63 -2.54
C ILE A 96 3.31 5.84 -2.04
N ALA A 97 3.11 6.89 -1.23
CA ALA A 97 1.79 7.29 -0.77
C ALA A 97 1.39 8.60 -1.46
N LEU A 98 0.20 8.63 -2.06
CA LEU A 98 -0.26 9.80 -2.83
C LEU A 98 -0.99 10.84 -2.01
N MET A 99 -1.50 10.46 -0.83
CA MET A 99 -2.05 11.39 0.16
C MET A 99 -1.17 11.33 1.40
N LEU A 100 -1.10 12.43 2.16
CA LEU A 100 -0.31 12.45 3.39
C LEU A 100 -0.91 11.48 4.42
N PRO A 101 -0.16 10.48 4.87
CA PRO A 101 -0.64 9.54 5.89
C PRO A 101 -0.61 10.18 7.26
N LYS A 102 -1.78 10.44 7.83
CA LYS A 102 -1.88 11.15 9.11
C LYS A 102 -1.45 10.32 10.32
N SER A 103 -1.64 8.99 10.25
CA SER A 103 -1.43 8.10 11.38
C SER A 103 -0.19 7.23 11.25
N TYR A 104 0.50 7.26 10.11
CA TYR A 104 1.68 6.46 9.84
C TYR A 104 2.91 7.34 9.71
N LYS A 105 4.08 6.78 9.99
CA LYS A 105 5.35 7.50 9.82
C LYS A 105 5.61 7.73 8.34
N TYR A 106 6.13 8.91 8.02
CA TYR A 106 6.52 9.25 6.64
C TYR A 106 7.84 8.61 6.21
N SER A 107 8.70 8.30 7.16
CA SER A 107 10.06 7.82 6.89
C SER A 107 10.14 6.52 6.11
N ASN A 108 9.08 5.71 6.11
CA ASN A 108 9.04 4.45 5.37
C ASN A 108 8.51 4.60 3.94
N PHE A 109 8.14 5.80 3.52
CA PHE A 109 7.71 6.09 2.15
C PHE A 109 8.83 6.70 1.33
N TYR A 110 8.74 6.43 0.06
CA TYR A 110 9.67 6.97 -0.92
C TYR A 110 9.31 8.39 -1.37
#